data_baa2b45ff66d3dc26bb8c758fb249b7a
#
_entry.id   baa2b45ff66d3dc26bb8c758fb249b7a
#
_cell.length_a   1.000
_cell.length_b   1.000
_cell.length_c   1.000
_cell.angle_alpha   90.00
_cell.angle_beta   90.00
_cell.angle_gamma   90.00
#
_symmetry.space_group_name_H-M   'P 1'
#
loop_
_entity.id
_entity.type
_entity.pdbx_description
1 polymer ?
#
loop_
_entity_poly.entity_id
_entity_poly.type
_entity_poly.pdbx_seq_one_letter_code
_entity_poly.pdbx_strand_id
1 'polypeptide(L)'
;MIFSSSSESDYQWYYKFRVVEHNIKNLETESNNSESSADKVKLNTTYNGIMMLDDEDYYVFTAPTKVKYIIKAVNTDIDHYYSLTCALYNNSYKCLASTRLDSGEGWKKIGTVSLKKGQKVYMKYSSYDRNFCYKLKVKKVS
;
A
#
# COMPACT_ATOMS: atom_id res chain seq x y z
N MET A 1 -22.18 21.22 -13.78
CA MET A 1 -21.24 22.33 -13.97
C MET A 1 -20.94 22.48 -15.45
N ILE A 2 -20.97 23.69 -15.96
CA ILE A 2 -20.72 23.99 -17.38
C ILE A 2 -19.47 24.86 -17.48
N PHE A 3 -18.53 24.45 -18.33
CA PHE A 3 -17.37 25.24 -18.67
C PHE A 3 -17.43 25.59 -20.15
N SER A 4 -17.27 26.86 -20.49
CA SER A 4 -17.15 27.30 -21.87
C SER A 4 -15.71 27.73 -22.16
N SER A 5 -15.17 27.33 -23.29
CA SER A 5 -13.87 27.83 -23.74
C SER A 5 -14.07 29.16 -24.46
N SER A 6 -13.13 30.08 -24.29
CA SER A 6 -13.15 31.39 -24.94
C SER A 6 -12.57 31.38 -26.35
N SER A 7 -12.37 30.23 -26.97
CA SER A 7 -11.93 30.15 -28.37
C SER A 7 -13.10 30.39 -29.31
N GLU A 8 -12.81 30.95 -30.51
CA GLU A 8 -13.79 31.32 -31.54
C GLU A 8 -14.63 30.15 -32.09
N SER A 9 -14.42 28.95 -31.63
CA SER A 9 -15.26 27.80 -31.92
C SER A 9 -16.24 27.58 -30.75
N ASP A 10 -17.53 27.63 -31.00
CA ASP A 10 -18.59 27.45 -30.03
C ASP A 10 -18.64 26.05 -29.40
N TYR A 11 -17.50 25.55 -28.90
CA TYR A 11 -17.46 24.27 -28.21
C TYR A 11 -17.80 24.47 -26.74
N GLN A 12 -18.96 23.95 -26.36
CA GLN A 12 -19.37 23.88 -24.95
C GLN A 12 -19.02 22.49 -24.40
N TRP A 13 -18.32 22.47 -23.28
CA TRP A 13 -17.96 21.24 -22.58
C TRP A 13 -18.86 21.07 -21.37
N TYR A 14 -19.50 19.91 -21.26
CA TYR A 14 -20.36 19.58 -20.16
C TYR A 14 -19.74 18.48 -19.31
N TYR A 15 -19.72 18.68 -18.01
CA TYR A 15 -19.28 17.68 -17.06
C TYR A 15 -20.44 17.27 -16.19
N LYS A 16 -20.47 15.98 -15.86
CA LYS A 16 -21.28 15.49 -14.75
C LYS A 16 -20.36 14.76 -13.80
N PHE A 17 -20.50 15.03 -12.52
CA PHE A 17 -19.81 14.27 -11.49
C PHE A 17 -20.69 14.15 -10.28
N ARG A 18 -20.44 13.12 -9.49
CA ARG A 18 -21.05 12.98 -8.17
C ARG A 18 -20.00 12.49 -7.20
N VAL A 19 -20.14 12.88 -5.94
CA VAL A 19 -19.33 12.35 -4.85
C VAL A 19 -20.06 11.14 -4.29
N VAL A 20 -19.36 10.01 -4.25
CA VAL A 20 -19.87 8.76 -3.67
C VAL A 20 -18.96 8.42 -2.50
N GLU A 21 -19.55 8.23 -1.33
CA GLU A 21 -18.81 7.74 -0.17
C GLU A 21 -18.53 6.25 -0.36
N HIS A 22 -17.24 5.89 -0.37
CA HIS A 22 -16.78 4.51 -0.34
C HIS A 22 -16.15 4.22 1.00
N ASN A 23 -16.78 3.34 1.75
CA ASN A 23 -16.27 2.90 3.04
C ASN A 23 -15.26 1.76 2.83
N ILE A 24 -14.01 2.12 2.56
CA ILE A 24 -12.92 1.16 2.37
C ILE A 24 -12.46 0.70 3.76
N LYS A 25 -12.63 -0.60 4.04
CA LYS A 25 -12.18 -1.18 5.31
C LYS A 25 -10.66 -1.22 5.37
N ASN A 26 -10.12 -0.95 6.56
CA ASN A 26 -8.68 -1.04 6.83
C ASN A 26 -7.86 -0.20 5.86
N LEU A 27 -8.33 0.99 5.57
CA LEU A 27 -7.56 1.97 4.82
C LEU A 27 -6.43 2.50 5.71
N GLU A 28 -5.27 2.74 5.11
CA GLU A 28 -4.16 3.38 5.80
C GLU A 28 -4.55 4.70 6.44
N THR A 29 -3.83 5.07 7.47
CA THR A 29 -4.00 6.36 8.16
C THR A 29 -2.78 7.24 7.88
N GLU A 30 -3.01 8.32 7.16
CA GLU A 30 -1.96 9.32 6.94
C GLU A 30 -1.81 10.22 8.20
N SER A 31 -0.64 10.64 8.55
CA SER A 31 0.66 10.45 7.88
C SER A 31 1.40 9.24 8.47
N ASN A 32 1.73 8.24 7.63
CA ASN A 32 2.46 7.03 8.01
C ASN A 32 3.85 6.94 7.34
N ASN A 33 4.52 8.08 7.19
CA ASN A 33 5.70 8.27 6.36
C ASN A 33 7.03 7.91 7.05
N SER A 34 6.95 7.29 8.23
CA SER A 34 8.12 6.85 8.98
C SER A 34 7.79 5.66 9.88
N GLU A 35 8.82 5.02 10.43
CA GLU A 35 8.63 3.90 11.36
C GLU A 35 7.89 4.32 12.62
N SER A 36 8.12 5.55 13.11
CA SER A 36 7.45 6.07 14.30
C SER A 36 5.96 6.36 14.09
N SER A 37 5.54 6.58 12.86
CA SER A 37 4.14 6.82 12.47
C SER A 37 3.52 5.65 11.72
N ALA A 38 4.16 4.48 11.70
CA ALA A 38 3.71 3.30 10.98
C ALA A 38 2.33 2.81 11.42
N ASP A 39 1.50 2.48 10.45
CA ASP A 39 0.19 1.87 10.71
C ASP A 39 0.34 0.46 11.27
N LYS A 40 -0.38 0.16 12.32
CA LYS A 40 -0.37 -1.17 12.95
C LYS A 40 -1.24 -2.14 12.15
N VAL A 41 -0.67 -3.26 11.76
CA VAL A 41 -1.40 -4.32 11.05
C VAL A 41 -1.57 -5.55 11.91
N LYS A 42 -2.71 -6.22 11.76
CA LYS A 42 -3.05 -7.45 12.46
C LYS A 42 -2.89 -8.65 11.53
N LEU A 43 -2.66 -9.81 12.14
CA LEU A 43 -2.57 -11.08 11.44
C LEU A 43 -3.88 -11.40 10.68
N ASN A 44 -3.76 -11.98 9.50
CA ASN A 44 -4.87 -12.44 8.65
C ASN A 44 -5.87 -11.34 8.26
N THR A 45 -5.44 -10.10 8.26
CA THR A 45 -6.26 -8.94 7.91
C THR A 45 -5.68 -8.28 6.67
N THR A 46 -6.51 -7.99 5.69
CA THR A 46 -6.11 -7.25 4.49
C THR A 46 -6.25 -5.76 4.74
N TYR A 47 -5.17 -5.02 4.47
CA TYR A 47 -5.14 -3.57 4.56
C TYR A 47 -5.05 -2.98 3.17
N ASN A 48 -5.58 -1.77 3.01
CA ASN A 48 -5.59 -1.03 1.75
C ASN A 48 -4.72 0.22 1.89
N GLY A 49 -3.86 0.45 0.92
CA GLY A 49 -3.06 1.66 0.83
C GLY A 49 -3.30 2.40 -0.49
N ILE A 50 -3.02 3.68 -0.47
CA ILE A 50 -3.09 4.56 -1.65
C ILE A 50 -1.72 5.20 -1.81
N MET A 51 -1.05 4.86 -2.92
CA MET A 51 0.26 5.41 -3.23
C MET A 51 0.11 6.76 -3.91
N MET A 52 0.61 7.80 -3.28
CA MET A 52 0.64 9.15 -3.82
C MET A 52 2.04 9.52 -4.30
N LEU A 53 2.18 10.65 -4.99
CA LEU A 53 3.48 11.14 -5.45
C LEU A 53 4.41 11.40 -4.25
N ASP A 54 5.65 10.91 -4.32
CA ASP A 54 6.67 11.07 -3.28
C ASP A 54 6.25 10.54 -1.90
N ASP A 55 5.31 9.60 -1.89
CA ASP A 55 4.79 9.01 -0.68
C ASP A 55 5.59 7.78 -0.27
N GLU A 56 5.70 7.57 1.03
CA GLU A 56 6.30 6.37 1.63
C GLU A 56 5.37 5.89 2.75
N ASP A 57 4.80 4.72 2.58
CA ASP A 57 3.88 4.15 3.55
C ASP A 57 4.57 3.12 4.42
N TYR A 58 4.52 3.31 5.73
CA TYR A 58 5.07 2.39 6.72
C TYR A 58 3.96 1.69 7.48
N TYR A 59 4.13 0.39 7.63
CA TYR A 59 3.28 -0.47 8.45
C TYR A 59 4.15 -1.25 9.42
N VAL A 60 3.57 -1.63 10.55
CA VAL A 60 4.26 -2.45 11.56
C VAL A 60 3.38 -3.61 11.99
N PHE A 61 3.97 -4.80 12.00
CA PHE A 61 3.36 -6.01 12.53
C PHE A 61 4.14 -6.47 13.76
N THR A 62 3.42 -6.71 14.84
CA THR A 62 3.99 -7.27 16.08
C THR A 62 3.56 -8.73 16.21
N ALA A 63 4.52 -9.64 16.29
CA ALA A 63 4.25 -11.06 16.31
C ALA A 63 3.54 -11.48 17.61
N PRO A 64 2.33 -12.07 17.54
CA PRO A 64 1.64 -12.56 18.72
C PRO A 64 2.21 -13.87 19.27
N THR A 65 2.90 -14.64 18.44
CA THR A 65 3.52 -15.92 18.80
C THR A 65 4.85 -16.11 18.07
N LYS A 66 5.70 -17.00 18.57
CA LYS A 66 6.97 -17.37 17.95
C LYS A 66 6.73 -18.35 16.80
N VAL A 67 6.62 -17.84 15.58
CA VAL A 67 6.48 -18.63 14.35
C VAL A 67 7.09 -17.87 13.16
N LYS A 68 7.04 -18.48 11.99
CA LYS A 68 7.34 -17.81 10.72
C LYS A 68 6.08 -17.12 10.19
N TYR A 69 6.25 -15.95 9.65
CA TYR A 69 5.19 -15.16 9.03
C TYR A 69 5.52 -14.85 7.57
N ILE A 70 4.52 -14.88 6.72
CA ILE A 70 4.61 -14.46 5.32
C ILE A 70 3.95 -13.10 5.20
N ILE A 71 4.67 -12.15 4.59
CA ILE A 71 4.13 -10.85 4.22
C ILE A 71 3.86 -10.86 2.72
N LYS A 72 2.64 -10.52 2.35
CA LYS A 72 2.17 -10.47 0.96
C LYS A 72 1.62 -9.10 0.63
N ALA A 73 1.74 -8.72 -0.63
CA ALA A 73 1.10 -7.52 -1.15
C ALA A 73 0.67 -7.72 -2.61
N VAL A 74 -0.17 -6.83 -3.06
CA VAL A 74 -0.63 -6.78 -4.46
C VAL A 74 -0.78 -5.33 -4.88
N ASN A 75 -0.24 -5.02 -6.06
CA ASN A 75 -0.52 -3.78 -6.75
C ASN A 75 -1.87 -3.96 -7.48
N THR A 76 -2.90 -3.24 -7.04
CA THR A 76 -4.26 -3.42 -7.55
C THR A 76 -4.57 -2.62 -8.81
N ASP A 77 -3.63 -1.81 -9.28
CA ASP A 77 -3.77 -1.13 -10.57
C ASP A 77 -3.69 -2.14 -11.72
N ILE A 78 -4.63 -2.07 -12.64
CA ILE A 78 -4.71 -2.93 -13.82
C ILE A 78 -4.67 -2.13 -15.14
N ASP A 79 -4.78 -0.82 -15.06
CA ASP A 79 -4.92 0.05 -16.23
C ASP A 79 -3.61 0.71 -16.66
N HIS A 80 -2.59 0.69 -15.79
CA HIS A 80 -1.31 1.35 -16.01
C HIS A 80 -0.15 0.40 -15.70
N TYR A 81 1.04 0.74 -16.19
CA TYR A 81 2.27 0.02 -15.88
C TYR A 81 2.97 0.61 -14.66
N TYR A 82 2.31 0.57 -13.52
CA TYR A 82 2.84 1.09 -12.27
C TYR A 82 3.56 0.03 -11.46
N SER A 83 4.59 0.44 -10.76
CA SER A 83 5.41 -0.42 -9.92
C SER A 83 5.38 0.04 -8.48
N LEU A 84 5.17 -0.90 -7.57
CA LEU A 84 5.24 -0.71 -6.14
C LEU A 84 6.50 -1.41 -5.61
N THR A 85 7.34 -0.69 -4.88
CA THR A 85 8.47 -1.27 -4.18
C THR A 85 8.08 -1.57 -2.74
N CYS A 86 8.32 -2.80 -2.30
CA CYS A 86 8.00 -3.25 -0.95
C CYS A 86 9.29 -3.73 -0.28
N ALA A 87 9.55 -3.27 0.94
CA ALA A 87 10.71 -3.69 1.71
C ALA A 87 10.32 -4.02 3.15
N LEU A 88 10.99 -5.01 3.73
CA LEU A 88 10.82 -5.44 5.11
C LEU A 88 12.05 -5.08 5.92
N TYR A 89 11.86 -4.54 7.12
CA TYR A 89 12.93 -4.14 8.03
C TYR A 89 12.69 -4.69 9.44
N ASN A 90 13.77 -5.00 10.13
CA ASN A 90 13.72 -5.31 11.56
C ASN A 90 13.73 -4.04 12.42
N ASN A 91 13.71 -4.18 13.75
CA ASN A 91 13.75 -3.05 14.69
C ASN A 91 15.03 -2.20 14.59
N SER A 92 16.09 -2.74 14.02
CA SER A 92 17.36 -2.02 13.81
C SER A 92 17.47 -1.44 12.40
N TYR A 93 16.34 -1.38 11.68
CA TYR A 93 16.24 -0.87 10.32
C TYR A 93 17.11 -1.61 9.29
N LYS A 94 17.45 -2.86 9.60
CA LYS A 94 18.12 -3.72 8.64
C LYS A 94 17.08 -4.28 7.66
N CYS A 95 17.34 -4.15 6.37
CA CYS A 95 16.49 -4.73 5.33
C CYS A 95 16.56 -6.25 5.36
N LEU A 96 15.42 -6.89 5.51
CA LEU A 96 15.29 -8.36 5.55
C LEU A 96 14.91 -8.92 4.18
N ALA A 97 14.15 -8.18 3.40
CA ALA A 97 13.70 -8.56 2.07
C ALA A 97 13.21 -7.33 1.33
N SER A 98 13.28 -7.36 0.01
CA SER A 98 12.74 -6.31 -0.84
C SER A 98 12.24 -6.94 -2.13
N THR A 99 11.16 -6.42 -2.67
CA THR A 99 10.61 -6.88 -3.96
C THR A 99 9.87 -5.76 -4.66
N ARG A 100 9.73 -5.91 -5.96
CA ARG A 100 8.94 -5.03 -6.81
C ARG A 100 7.66 -5.74 -7.21
N LEU A 101 6.55 -5.02 -7.17
CA LEU A 101 5.22 -5.48 -7.56
C LEU A 101 4.72 -4.63 -8.71
N ASP A 102 4.64 -5.22 -9.88
CA ASP A 102 4.12 -4.54 -11.06
C ASP A 102 2.59 -4.75 -11.16
N SER A 103 1.93 -3.83 -11.86
CA SER A 103 0.51 -3.94 -12.16
C SER A 103 0.19 -5.28 -12.84
N GLY A 104 -0.89 -5.92 -12.43
CA GLY A 104 -1.36 -7.16 -13.03
C GLY A 104 -0.68 -8.45 -12.55
N GLU A 105 0.32 -8.37 -11.67
CA GLU A 105 1.01 -9.58 -11.16
C GLU A 105 0.21 -10.38 -10.12
N GLY A 106 -0.81 -9.77 -9.51
CA GLY A 106 -1.57 -10.38 -8.42
C GLY A 106 -0.81 -10.38 -7.09
N TRP A 107 -1.31 -11.16 -6.13
CA TRP A 107 -0.70 -11.28 -4.81
C TRP A 107 0.70 -11.93 -4.89
N LYS A 108 1.68 -11.25 -4.33
CA LYS A 108 3.07 -11.70 -4.32
C LYS A 108 3.62 -11.71 -2.90
N LYS A 109 4.43 -12.71 -2.60
CA LYS A 109 5.15 -12.77 -1.34
C LYS A 109 6.30 -11.74 -1.37
N ILE A 110 6.33 -10.85 -0.37
CA ILE A 110 7.47 -9.94 -0.17
C ILE A 110 8.59 -10.69 0.52
N GLY A 111 8.26 -11.44 1.57
CA GLY A 111 9.24 -12.22 2.31
C GLY A 111 8.60 -13.09 3.39
N THR A 112 9.43 -13.98 3.94
CA THR A 112 9.10 -14.80 5.12
C THR A 112 10.05 -14.39 6.25
N VAL A 113 9.50 -14.10 7.42
CA VAL A 113 10.27 -13.67 8.58
C VAL A 113 9.98 -14.58 9.77
N SER A 114 11.03 -14.95 10.49
CA SER A 114 10.92 -15.68 11.77
C SER A 114 10.92 -14.66 12.90
N LEU A 115 9.83 -14.58 13.63
CA LEU A 115 9.65 -13.61 14.72
C LEU A 115 9.38 -14.32 16.04
N LYS A 116 9.94 -13.80 17.12
CA LYS A 116 9.56 -14.16 18.48
C LYS A 116 8.33 -13.37 18.90
N LYS A 117 7.59 -13.85 19.91
CA LYS A 117 6.47 -13.10 20.48
C LYS A 117 6.89 -11.69 20.88
N GLY A 118 6.14 -10.68 20.42
CA GLY A 118 6.42 -9.28 20.69
C GLY A 118 7.43 -8.62 19.74
N GLN A 119 8.11 -9.40 18.92
CA GLN A 119 9.05 -8.87 17.94
C GLN A 119 8.30 -8.24 16.76
N LYS A 120 8.87 -7.16 16.22
CA LYS A 120 8.24 -6.37 15.15
C LYS A 120 8.95 -6.55 13.82
N VAL A 121 8.19 -6.45 12.75
CA VAL A 121 8.68 -6.23 11.39
C VAL A 121 7.99 -4.99 10.84
N TYR A 122 8.79 -4.12 10.20
CA TYR A 122 8.31 -2.93 9.51
C TYR A 122 8.23 -3.21 8.02
N MET A 123 7.18 -2.71 7.39
CA MET A 123 6.95 -2.82 5.96
C MET A 123 6.92 -1.42 5.36
N LYS A 124 7.74 -1.18 4.36
CA LYS A 124 7.79 0.09 3.64
C LYS A 124 7.31 -0.11 2.21
N TYR A 125 6.35 0.70 1.80
CA TYR A 125 5.84 0.74 0.43
C TYR A 125 6.17 2.09 -0.17
N SER A 126 6.71 2.09 -1.38
CA SER A 126 7.09 3.31 -2.11
C SER A 126 6.97 3.10 -3.61
N SER A 127 6.87 4.19 -4.36
CA SER A 127 6.80 4.15 -5.82
C SER A 127 7.26 5.49 -6.41
N TYR A 128 7.75 5.45 -7.65
CA TYR A 128 7.92 6.63 -8.49
C TYR A 128 6.63 6.98 -9.25
N ASP A 129 5.67 6.07 -9.26
CA ASP A 129 4.34 6.27 -9.82
C ASP A 129 3.39 6.83 -8.75
N ARG A 130 2.20 7.25 -9.14
CA ARG A 130 1.27 7.90 -8.23
C ARG A 130 -0.19 7.59 -8.55
N ASN A 131 -1.04 7.79 -7.53
CA ASN A 131 -2.50 7.67 -7.66
C ASN A 131 -2.94 6.26 -8.02
N PHE A 132 -2.38 5.27 -7.33
CA PHE A 132 -2.84 3.89 -7.44
C PHE A 132 -2.97 3.24 -6.07
N CYS A 133 -3.75 2.18 -6.02
CA CYS A 133 -4.03 1.45 -4.79
C CYS A 133 -3.25 0.15 -4.71
N TYR A 134 -2.98 -0.30 -3.50
CA TYR A 134 -2.37 -1.59 -3.22
C TYR A 134 -3.01 -2.21 -1.98
N LYS A 135 -2.75 -3.50 -1.77
CA LYS A 135 -3.19 -4.22 -0.57
C LYS A 135 -2.03 -5.00 0.02
N LEU A 136 -2.08 -5.21 1.32
CA LEU A 136 -1.09 -6.01 2.04
C LEU A 136 -1.76 -6.86 3.11
N LYS A 137 -1.09 -7.95 3.47
CA LYS A 137 -1.50 -8.76 4.61
C LYS A 137 -0.35 -9.62 5.14
N VAL A 138 -0.45 -9.97 6.43
CA VAL A 138 0.47 -10.86 7.11
C VAL A 138 -0.26 -12.16 7.46
N LYS A 139 0.38 -13.29 7.18
CA LYS A 139 -0.13 -14.64 7.50
C LYS A 139 0.93 -15.44 8.24
N LYS A 140 0.50 -16.41 9.04
CA LYS A 140 1.39 -17.45 9.54
C LYS A 140 1.74 -18.41 8.40
N VAL A 141 2.97 -18.91 8.43
CA VAL A 141 3.35 -20.07 7.62
C VAL A 141 2.68 -21.30 8.25
N SER A 142 1.92 -21.98 7.46
CA SER A 142 1.27 -23.23 7.89
C SER A 142 2.22 -24.42 7.72
#